data_a016a03ac269d9fa7f0629b73a788eac
#
_entry.id   a016a03ac269d9fa7f0629b73a788eac
#
_cell.length_a   1.000
_cell.length_b   1.000
_cell.length_c   1.000
_cell.angle_alpha   90.00
_cell.angle_beta   90.00
_cell.angle_gamma   90.00
#
_symmetry.space_group_name_H-M   'P 1'
#
loop_
_entity.id
_entity.type
_entity.pdbx_description
1 polymer ?
#
loop_
_entity_poly.entity_id
_entity_poly.type
_entity_poly.pdbx_seq_one_letter_code
_entity_poly.pdbx_strand_id
1 'polypeptide(L)'
;MTTLPGPWGAVLYDTTTTHVRTAPRRPAFRHRGCLWLVDLDHLPPVPRPLRPLAGFRPQDHALEPTGEGLTIRQELERYLAGHDVRLGDGRVLMLTQARSLGYVFNPLTVYWCRDGAGRPLCTVAEVHNTYGGRHRYLLPPDPEGQGETPKDFPVSPFFPVDGHYRMVLPEPGERLRLTVHLERDGGRAFTATVHGTARPAGPAALLRAALTHPFATWAVSLHIRYRGIRLWLSGLPVHPRPPVHPRPPDRPPGRPPGRADSAPSTPTPTPALTSTPTPTEEVPTP
;
A
#
# COMPACT_ATOMS: atom_id res chain seq x y z
N MET A 1 -3.86 20.71 14.81
CA MET A 1 -3.51 19.29 14.53
C MET A 1 -3.61 18.51 15.83
N THR A 2 -4.45 17.48 15.90
CA THR A 2 -4.64 16.70 17.13
C THR A 2 -3.47 15.74 17.29
N THR A 3 -2.70 15.90 18.38
CA THR A 3 -1.62 14.97 18.74
C THR A 3 -2.22 13.62 19.12
N LEU A 4 -1.56 12.51 18.76
CA LEU A 4 -1.97 11.20 19.23
C LEU A 4 -1.92 11.15 20.76
N PRO A 5 -2.82 10.41 21.43
CA PRO A 5 -2.92 10.38 22.88
C PRO A 5 -1.72 9.70 23.54
N GLY A 6 -1.49 10.07 24.80
CA GLY A 6 -0.49 9.42 25.66
C GLY A 6 0.86 10.09 25.70
N PRO A 7 1.73 9.66 26.63
CA PRO A 7 2.99 10.34 26.93
C PRO A 7 4.03 10.25 25.79
N TRP A 8 3.83 9.37 24.83
CA TRP A 8 4.72 9.21 23.68
C TRP A 8 4.12 9.70 22.37
N GLY A 9 2.94 10.35 22.38
CA GLY A 9 2.27 10.78 21.15
C GLY A 9 2.05 9.64 20.17
N ALA A 10 1.71 8.45 20.65
CA ALA A 10 1.49 7.25 19.88
C ALA A 10 0.43 6.36 20.54
N VAL A 11 -0.11 5.42 19.76
CA VAL A 11 -1.15 4.48 20.23
C VAL A 11 -0.69 3.05 19.99
N LEU A 12 -0.91 2.20 20.97
CA LEU A 12 -0.78 0.75 20.88
C LEU A 12 -2.16 0.13 20.69
N TYR A 13 -2.31 -0.74 19.71
CA TYR A 13 -3.52 -1.55 19.51
C TYR A 13 -3.25 -2.98 19.90
N ASP A 14 -3.98 -3.47 20.93
CA ASP A 14 -4.06 -4.92 21.16
C ASP A 14 -4.91 -5.52 20.04
N THR A 15 -4.33 -6.31 19.17
CA THR A 15 -4.97 -6.74 17.92
C THR A 15 -5.28 -8.22 17.86
N THR A 16 -6.31 -8.52 17.07
CA THR A 16 -6.61 -9.85 16.58
C THR A 16 -6.68 -9.81 15.07
N THR A 17 -5.80 -10.54 14.42
CA THR A 17 -5.82 -10.73 12.97
C THR A 17 -6.47 -12.06 12.64
N THR A 18 -7.41 -12.06 11.70
CA THR A 18 -8.09 -13.25 11.21
C THR A 18 -7.89 -13.36 9.71
N HIS A 19 -7.49 -14.53 9.25
CA HIS A 19 -7.36 -14.86 7.84
C HIS A 19 -8.37 -15.96 7.50
N VAL A 20 -9.15 -15.74 6.45
CA VAL A 20 -10.13 -16.70 5.94
C VAL A 20 -9.85 -16.95 4.47
N ARG A 21 -9.60 -18.18 4.10
CA ARG A 21 -9.53 -18.62 2.71
C ARG A 21 -10.88 -19.23 2.31
N THR A 22 -11.42 -18.89 1.15
CA THR A 22 -12.75 -19.32 0.74
C THR A 22 -12.72 -20.65 -0.03
N ALA A 23 -11.64 -20.91 -0.81
CA ALA A 23 -11.48 -22.13 -1.60
C ALA A 23 -9.99 -22.54 -1.67
N PRO A 24 -9.66 -23.84 -1.91
CA PRO A 24 -10.51 -25.04 -1.95
C PRO A 24 -10.87 -25.61 -0.56
N ARG A 25 -10.23 -25.13 0.49
CA ARG A 25 -10.51 -25.47 1.90
C ARG A 25 -10.63 -24.18 2.69
N ARG A 26 -11.56 -24.10 3.64
CA ARG A 26 -11.84 -22.93 4.48
C ARG A 26 -11.08 -22.95 5.82
N PRO A 27 -9.76 -22.92 5.88
CA PRO A 27 -9.06 -22.77 7.15
C PRO A 27 -9.17 -21.30 7.58
N ALA A 28 -9.92 -21.02 8.63
CA ALA A 28 -9.80 -19.77 9.35
C ALA A 28 -8.56 -19.81 10.24
N PHE A 29 -7.81 -18.73 10.23
CA PHE A 29 -6.64 -18.57 11.10
C PHE A 29 -6.75 -17.27 11.87
N ARG A 30 -6.52 -17.34 13.17
CA ARG A 30 -6.57 -16.18 14.06
C ARG A 30 -5.30 -16.11 14.91
N HIS A 31 -4.72 -14.93 15.01
CA HIS A 31 -3.62 -14.67 15.93
C HIS A 31 -3.79 -13.32 16.63
N ARG A 32 -3.21 -13.22 17.80
CA ARG A 32 -3.15 -11.97 18.58
C ARG A 32 -1.80 -11.32 18.40
N GLY A 33 -1.76 -9.99 18.48
CA GLY A 33 -0.55 -9.21 18.36
C GLY A 33 -0.75 -7.79 18.84
N CYS A 34 0.24 -6.97 18.56
CA CYS A 34 0.22 -5.56 18.90
C CYS A 34 0.67 -4.75 17.70
N LEU A 35 -0.07 -3.70 17.35
CA LEU A 35 0.29 -2.72 16.32
C LEU A 35 0.46 -1.35 16.94
N TRP A 36 1.37 -0.58 16.37
CA TRP A 36 1.62 0.80 16.75
C TRP A 36 1.05 1.74 15.71
N LEU A 37 0.31 2.75 16.15
CA LEU A 37 0.01 3.93 15.36
C LEU A 37 0.94 5.04 15.81
N VAL A 38 1.78 5.52 14.91
CA VAL A 38 2.78 6.55 15.16
C VAL A 38 2.65 7.67 14.13
N ASP A 39 3.03 8.86 14.54
CA ASP A 39 3.26 9.99 13.66
C ASP A 39 4.70 9.92 13.13
N LEU A 40 4.91 9.97 11.81
CA LEU A 40 6.25 9.86 11.24
C LEU A 40 7.15 11.04 11.57
N ASP A 41 6.57 12.21 11.87
CA ASP A 41 7.32 13.39 12.28
C ASP A 41 7.68 13.37 13.78
N HIS A 42 6.93 12.56 14.56
CA HIS A 42 7.07 12.48 16.00
C HIS A 42 7.07 11.03 16.48
N LEU A 43 8.10 10.28 16.11
CA LEU A 43 8.23 8.89 16.55
C LEU A 43 8.35 8.81 18.07
N PRO A 44 7.80 7.75 18.71
CA PRO A 44 7.79 7.58 20.16
C PRO A 44 9.20 7.66 20.77
N PRO A 45 9.43 8.49 21.80
CA PRO A 45 10.72 8.62 22.48
C PRO A 45 10.96 7.44 23.44
N VAL A 46 11.11 6.24 22.91
CA VAL A 46 11.30 5.02 23.71
C VAL A 46 12.60 5.13 24.54
N PRO A 47 12.55 5.08 25.89
CA PRO A 47 13.72 5.13 26.75
C PRO A 47 14.73 4.02 26.43
N ARG A 48 16.03 4.31 26.60
CA ARG A 48 17.12 3.37 26.28
C ARG A 48 16.91 1.94 26.81
N PRO A 49 16.49 1.71 28.08
CA PRO A 49 16.25 0.35 28.59
C PRO A 49 15.12 -0.40 27.89
N LEU A 50 14.14 0.33 27.33
CA LEU A 50 12.97 -0.25 26.68
C LEU A 50 13.11 -0.37 25.15
N ARG A 51 14.17 0.21 24.55
CA ARG A 51 14.43 0.14 23.10
C ARG A 51 14.51 -1.28 22.54
N PRO A 52 15.00 -2.30 23.27
CA PRO A 52 14.92 -3.67 22.77
C PRO A 52 13.49 -4.17 22.54
N LEU A 53 12.49 -3.59 23.21
CA LEU A 53 11.09 -4.00 23.10
C LEU A 53 10.32 -3.27 22.01
N ALA A 54 10.74 -2.05 21.61
CA ALA A 54 10.11 -1.30 20.52
C ALA A 54 11.11 -0.38 19.83
N GLY A 55 11.19 -0.50 18.51
CA GLY A 55 12.01 0.38 17.66
C GLY A 55 11.41 0.51 16.27
N PHE A 56 11.63 1.68 15.66
CA PHE A 56 11.22 1.98 14.28
C PHE A 56 12.47 2.34 13.49
N ARG A 57 12.78 1.59 12.46
CA ARG A 57 13.99 1.79 11.66
C ARG A 57 13.61 1.95 10.17
N PRO A 58 14.24 2.89 9.45
CA PRO A 58 14.00 3.07 8.02
C PRO A 58 14.17 1.79 7.22
N GLN A 59 15.18 0.97 7.54
CA GLN A 59 15.45 -0.29 6.83
C GLN A 59 14.29 -1.31 6.92
N ASP A 60 13.40 -1.15 7.90
CA ASP A 60 12.23 -2.02 8.06
C ASP A 60 11.10 -1.67 7.08
N HIS A 61 11.18 -0.49 6.44
CA HIS A 61 10.18 0.09 5.55
C HIS A 61 10.73 0.52 4.17
N ALA A 62 12.05 0.50 3.95
CA ALA A 62 12.64 0.81 2.65
C ALA A 62 12.23 -0.25 1.62
N LEU A 63 11.78 0.17 0.43
CA LEU A 63 11.48 -0.75 -0.68
C LEU A 63 12.75 -1.42 -1.20
N GLU A 64 13.83 -0.63 -1.30
CA GLU A 64 15.15 -1.11 -1.67
C GLU A 64 16.20 -0.54 -0.70
N PRO A 65 17.26 -1.27 -0.39
CA PRO A 65 18.37 -0.76 0.40
C PRO A 65 19.16 0.26 -0.42
N THR A 66 18.82 1.54 -0.32
CA THR A 66 19.48 2.60 -1.12
C THR A 66 20.81 3.06 -0.53
N GLY A 67 21.15 2.68 0.69
CA GLY A 67 22.35 3.15 1.38
C GLY A 67 22.36 4.63 1.81
N GLU A 68 21.33 5.39 1.45
CA GLU A 68 21.27 6.84 1.61
C GLU A 68 20.87 7.34 3.02
N GLY A 69 20.58 6.44 3.94
CA GLY A 69 20.24 6.80 5.32
C GLY A 69 18.95 7.60 5.48
N LEU A 70 18.01 7.48 4.54
CA LEU A 70 16.74 8.20 4.56
C LEU A 70 15.88 7.79 5.76
N THR A 71 15.09 8.73 6.25
CA THR A 71 14.03 8.45 7.24
C THR A 71 12.86 7.69 6.59
N ILE A 72 11.99 7.06 7.41
CA ILE A 72 10.77 6.39 6.91
C ILE A 72 9.90 7.37 6.12
N ARG A 73 9.79 8.62 6.59
CA ARG A 73 9.05 9.68 5.90
C ARG A 73 9.64 9.99 4.53
N GLN A 74 10.95 10.18 4.43
CA GLN A 74 11.62 10.48 3.16
C GLN A 74 11.50 9.33 2.15
N GLU A 75 11.55 8.08 2.61
CA GLU A 75 11.28 6.91 1.76
C GLU A 75 9.83 6.88 1.23
N LEU A 76 8.87 7.29 2.06
CA LEU A 76 7.48 7.42 1.63
C LEU A 76 7.30 8.57 0.65
N GLU A 77 7.89 9.73 0.91
CA GLU A 77 7.84 10.90 0.03
C GLU A 77 8.44 10.61 -1.35
N ARG A 78 9.56 9.88 -1.40
CA ARG A 78 10.16 9.42 -2.65
C ARG A 78 9.20 8.54 -3.45
N TYR A 79 8.54 7.59 -2.77
CA TYR A 79 7.54 6.73 -3.39
C TYR A 79 6.34 7.54 -3.92
N LEU A 80 5.81 8.46 -3.13
CA LEU A 80 4.69 9.32 -3.51
C LEU A 80 5.03 10.26 -4.67
N ALA A 81 6.24 10.82 -4.68
CA ALA A 81 6.73 11.67 -5.78
C ALA A 81 6.78 10.92 -7.11
N GLY A 82 7.12 9.62 -7.10
CA GLY A 82 7.04 8.75 -8.28
C GLY A 82 5.61 8.49 -8.80
N HIS A 83 4.59 8.89 -8.04
CA HIS A 83 3.17 8.80 -8.39
C HIS A 83 2.49 10.18 -8.51
N ASP A 84 3.27 11.24 -8.69
CA ASP A 84 2.81 12.63 -8.80
C ASP A 84 2.05 13.13 -7.54
N VAL A 85 2.26 12.48 -6.38
CA VAL A 85 1.67 12.89 -5.10
C VAL A 85 2.73 13.61 -4.27
N ARG A 86 2.45 14.86 -3.85
CA ARG A 86 3.33 15.66 -3.01
C ARG A 86 2.75 15.81 -1.61
N LEU A 87 3.49 15.34 -0.63
CA LEU A 87 3.08 15.38 0.77
C LEU A 87 3.26 16.78 1.38
N GLY A 88 4.38 17.48 1.06
CA GLY A 88 4.73 18.78 1.63
C GLY A 88 4.77 18.73 3.16
N ASP A 89 4.18 19.74 3.82
CA ASP A 89 4.06 19.83 5.27
C ASP A 89 2.92 18.96 5.83
N GLY A 90 2.37 18.07 5.02
CA GLY A 90 1.29 17.17 5.38
C GLY A 90 1.72 16.14 6.43
N ARG A 91 0.78 15.69 7.24
CA ARG A 91 0.98 14.71 8.31
C ARG A 91 0.87 13.29 7.79
N VAL A 92 1.69 12.38 8.31
CA VAL A 92 1.58 10.95 8.05
C VAL A 92 1.44 10.16 9.33
N LEU A 93 0.36 9.40 9.43
CA LEU A 93 0.19 8.38 10.46
C LEU A 93 0.56 7.02 9.88
N MET A 94 1.40 6.27 10.59
CA MET A 94 1.84 4.94 10.22
C MET A 94 1.34 3.91 11.24
N LEU A 95 0.63 2.89 10.76
CA LEU A 95 0.27 1.70 11.55
C LEU A 95 1.21 0.56 11.17
N THR A 96 1.97 0.06 12.14
CA THR A 96 2.99 -0.97 11.89
C THR A 96 3.29 -1.79 13.14
N GLN A 97 4.04 -2.89 13.01
CA GLN A 97 4.68 -3.55 14.15
C GLN A 97 6.02 -2.88 14.44
N ALA A 98 6.31 -2.62 15.71
CA ALA A 98 7.64 -2.21 16.12
C ALA A 98 8.62 -3.39 16.07
N ARG A 99 9.88 -3.11 15.75
CA ARG A 99 10.99 -4.06 15.94
C ARG A 99 11.10 -4.40 17.41
N SER A 100 11.06 -5.69 17.73
CA SER A 100 11.17 -6.19 19.10
C SER A 100 12.27 -7.27 19.19
N LEU A 101 13.14 -7.18 20.18
CA LEU A 101 14.28 -8.09 20.38
C LEU A 101 15.10 -8.31 19.10
N GLY A 102 15.37 -7.23 18.37
CA GLY A 102 16.15 -7.24 17.15
C GLY A 102 15.43 -7.74 15.90
N TYR A 103 14.17 -8.17 15.99
CA TYR A 103 13.39 -8.73 14.87
C TYR A 103 12.11 -7.94 14.63
N VAL A 104 11.73 -7.84 13.34
CA VAL A 104 10.44 -7.32 12.90
C VAL A 104 9.96 -8.08 11.66
N PHE A 105 8.67 -8.25 11.58
CA PHE A 105 7.99 -8.71 10.37
C PHE A 105 6.64 -8.00 10.26
N ASN A 106 6.50 -7.18 9.24
CA ASN A 106 5.31 -6.37 8.97
C ASN A 106 4.58 -6.91 7.73
N PRO A 107 3.64 -7.86 7.89
CA PRO A 107 2.84 -8.33 6.74
C PRO A 107 2.09 -7.21 6.04
N LEU A 108 1.64 -6.22 6.81
CA LEU A 108 0.95 -5.02 6.34
C LEU A 108 1.35 -3.84 7.22
N THR A 109 1.84 -2.78 6.59
CA THR A 109 1.96 -1.43 7.16
C THR A 109 1.03 -0.50 6.41
N VAL A 110 0.33 0.39 7.11
CA VAL A 110 -0.58 1.35 6.49
C VAL A 110 -0.12 2.76 6.84
N TYR A 111 -0.05 3.62 5.82
CA TYR A 111 0.25 5.04 5.96
C TYR A 111 -0.99 5.84 5.54
N TRP A 112 -1.52 6.66 6.43
CA TRP A 112 -2.55 7.65 6.12
C TRP A 112 -1.87 8.99 5.95
N CYS A 113 -1.90 9.49 4.72
CA CYS A 113 -1.27 10.75 4.33
C CYS A 113 -2.31 11.86 4.27
N ARG A 114 -2.03 12.98 4.91
CA ARG A 114 -2.83 14.19 4.90
C ARG A 114 -2.02 15.33 4.30
N ASP A 115 -2.70 16.29 3.67
CA ASP A 115 -2.04 17.54 3.22
C ASP A 115 -1.78 18.50 4.40
N GLY A 116 -1.11 19.62 4.13
CA GLY A 116 -0.82 20.66 5.13
C GLY A 116 -2.09 21.29 5.75
N ALA A 117 -3.25 21.20 5.09
CA ALA A 117 -4.55 21.62 5.62
C ALA A 117 -5.25 20.52 6.44
N GLY A 118 -4.65 19.33 6.57
CA GLY A 118 -5.18 18.20 7.30
C GLY A 118 -6.22 17.36 6.53
N ARG A 119 -6.43 17.62 5.24
CA ARG A 119 -7.36 16.85 4.40
C ARG A 119 -6.70 15.53 3.98
N PRO A 120 -7.44 14.42 3.87
CA PRO A 120 -6.92 13.17 3.34
C PRO A 120 -6.32 13.36 1.95
N LEU A 121 -5.08 12.92 1.75
CA LEU A 121 -4.35 13.01 0.48
C LEU A 121 -4.30 11.65 -0.22
N CYS A 122 -3.93 10.61 0.49
CA CYS A 122 -3.91 9.24 0.02
C CYS A 122 -3.71 8.26 1.19
N THR A 123 -3.94 6.98 0.94
CA THR A 123 -3.53 5.88 1.84
C THR A 123 -2.53 5.00 1.11
N VAL A 124 -1.43 4.63 1.78
CA VAL A 124 -0.45 3.68 1.23
C VAL A 124 -0.47 2.41 2.05
N ALA A 125 -0.70 1.27 1.40
CA ALA A 125 -0.62 -0.05 1.99
C ALA A 125 0.69 -0.73 1.58
N GLU A 126 1.63 -0.85 2.52
CA GLU A 126 2.91 -1.53 2.31
C GLU A 126 2.78 -2.99 2.75
N VAL A 127 3.01 -3.92 1.82
CA VAL A 127 2.85 -5.35 2.02
C VAL A 127 4.21 -6.03 1.95
N HIS A 128 4.51 -6.87 2.94
CA HIS A 128 5.74 -7.66 2.97
C HIS A 128 5.43 -9.14 2.80
N ASN A 129 6.22 -9.82 1.99
CA ASN A 129 6.18 -11.27 1.92
C ASN A 129 7.25 -11.91 2.83
N THR A 130 7.14 -13.22 3.04
CA THR A 130 8.10 -13.96 3.88
C THR A 130 9.48 -14.16 3.24
N TYR A 131 9.67 -13.72 2.02
CA TYR A 131 10.92 -13.84 1.24
C TYR A 131 11.74 -12.55 1.22
N GLY A 132 11.32 -11.54 2.01
CA GLY A 132 11.98 -10.25 2.10
C GLY A 132 11.57 -9.23 1.03
N GLY A 133 10.66 -9.61 0.12
CA GLY A 133 10.09 -8.66 -0.85
C GLY A 133 9.07 -7.73 -0.20
N ARG A 134 8.97 -6.51 -0.72
CA ARG A 134 8.05 -5.45 -0.27
C ARG A 134 7.40 -4.80 -1.47
N HIS A 135 6.17 -4.34 -1.30
CA HIS A 135 5.43 -3.60 -2.31
C HIS A 135 4.50 -2.59 -1.65
N ARG A 136 4.32 -1.43 -2.28
CA ARG A 136 3.40 -0.39 -1.83
C ARG A 136 2.28 -0.24 -2.82
N TYR A 137 1.06 -0.25 -2.31
CA TYR A 137 -0.15 0.06 -3.06
C TYR A 137 -0.61 1.47 -2.68
N LEU A 138 -0.71 2.35 -3.66
CA LEU A 138 -1.26 3.69 -3.48
C LEU A 138 -2.77 3.64 -3.68
N LEU A 139 -3.51 4.06 -2.67
CA LEU A 139 -4.97 4.14 -2.70
C LEU A 139 -5.40 5.61 -2.68
N PRO A 140 -6.43 5.99 -3.47
CA PRO A 140 -6.95 7.35 -3.44
C PRO A 140 -7.49 7.70 -2.05
N PRO A 141 -7.64 9.00 -1.74
CA PRO A 141 -8.25 9.41 -0.51
C PRO A 141 -9.73 9.01 -0.50
N ASP A 142 -10.15 8.33 0.55
CA ASP A 142 -11.53 7.91 0.75
C ASP A 142 -11.88 8.07 2.24
N PRO A 143 -13.00 8.71 2.61
CA PRO A 143 -13.39 8.94 4.01
C PRO A 143 -13.60 7.65 4.80
N GLU A 144 -14.02 6.58 4.13
CA GLU A 144 -14.29 5.27 4.71
C GLU A 144 -13.08 4.33 4.57
N GLY A 145 -11.99 4.81 3.94
CA GLY A 145 -10.75 4.07 3.71
C GLY A 145 -10.88 2.97 2.66
N GLN A 146 -11.87 3.06 1.77
CA GLN A 146 -12.06 2.08 0.71
C GLN A 146 -11.10 2.33 -0.44
N GLY A 147 -10.59 1.25 -1.02
CA GLY A 147 -9.74 1.31 -2.20
C GLY A 147 -9.64 -0.05 -2.88
N GLU A 148 -9.46 -0.01 -4.19
CA GLU A 148 -9.25 -1.20 -5.02
C GLU A 148 -7.95 -1.04 -5.81
N THR A 149 -7.21 -2.14 -5.96
CA THR A 149 -5.96 -2.16 -6.71
C THR A 149 -5.71 -3.54 -7.29
N PRO A 150 -5.11 -3.65 -8.48
CA PRO A 150 -4.65 -4.93 -9.00
C PRO A 150 -3.67 -5.58 -8.02
N LYS A 151 -3.67 -6.90 -7.95
CA LYS A 151 -2.67 -7.65 -7.17
C LYS A 151 -1.42 -7.86 -8.02
N ASP A 152 -0.44 -7.01 -7.83
CA ASP A 152 0.82 -7.03 -8.59
C ASP A 152 2.01 -7.64 -7.85
N PHE A 153 1.81 -8.06 -6.59
CA PHE A 153 2.89 -8.56 -5.75
C PHE A 153 2.64 -9.98 -5.24
N PRO A 154 3.65 -10.89 -5.35
CA PRO A 154 3.54 -12.25 -4.85
C PRO A 154 3.70 -12.27 -3.33
N VAL A 155 2.58 -12.28 -2.59
CA VAL A 155 2.58 -12.36 -1.11
C VAL A 155 2.76 -13.79 -0.62
N SER A 156 2.26 -14.76 -1.37
CA SER A 156 2.27 -16.18 -1.00
C SER A 156 2.61 -17.05 -2.22
N PRO A 157 3.42 -18.11 -2.06
CA PRO A 157 3.72 -19.01 -3.18
C PRO A 157 2.52 -19.87 -3.60
N PHE A 158 1.43 -19.86 -2.83
CA PHE A 158 0.23 -20.65 -3.09
C PHE A 158 -0.89 -19.86 -3.78
N PHE A 159 -0.63 -18.60 -4.13
CA PHE A 159 -1.52 -17.77 -4.92
C PHE A 159 -0.74 -17.14 -6.06
N PRO A 160 -1.20 -17.28 -7.30
CA PRO A 160 -0.62 -16.56 -8.43
C PRO A 160 -0.77 -15.03 -8.25
N VAL A 161 0.00 -14.29 -9.06
CA VAL A 161 -0.06 -12.81 -9.08
C VAL A 161 -1.18 -12.41 -10.04
N ASP A 162 -2.43 -12.61 -9.59
CA ASP A 162 -3.64 -12.25 -10.32
C ASP A 162 -4.75 -11.84 -9.35
N GLY A 163 -5.81 -11.23 -9.89
CA GLY A 163 -6.94 -10.73 -9.11
C GLY A 163 -6.73 -9.29 -8.64
N HIS A 164 -7.64 -8.85 -7.79
CA HIS A 164 -7.70 -7.49 -7.26
C HIS A 164 -7.80 -7.52 -5.74
N TYR A 165 -7.14 -6.57 -5.10
CA TYR A 165 -7.37 -6.29 -3.70
C TYR A 165 -8.47 -5.24 -3.57
N ARG A 166 -9.47 -5.56 -2.76
CA ARG A 166 -10.40 -4.58 -2.19
C ARG A 166 -10.02 -4.38 -0.73
N MET A 167 -9.62 -3.17 -0.40
CA MET A 167 -9.13 -2.81 0.92
C MET A 167 -10.10 -1.83 1.58
N VAL A 168 -10.31 -2.02 2.89
CA VAL A 168 -11.05 -1.07 3.74
C VAL A 168 -10.11 -0.74 4.89
N LEU A 169 -9.46 0.40 4.80
CA LEU A 169 -8.38 0.86 5.67
C LEU A 169 -8.71 2.25 6.25
N PRO A 170 -9.80 2.41 7.02
CA PRO A 170 -10.13 3.69 7.64
C PRO A 170 -9.04 4.10 8.62
N GLU A 171 -8.81 5.40 8.77
CA GLU A 171 -7.90 5.92 9.78
C GLU A 171 -8.42 5.51 11.18
N PRO A 172 -7.58 4.86 12.01
CA PRO A 172 -8.05 4.25 13.24
C PRO A 172 -8.24 5.29 14.36
N GLY A 173 -9.32 5.12 15.13
CA GLY A 173 -9.59 5.83 16.37
C GLY A 173 -9.40 4.94 17.60
N GLU A 174 -10.39 4.90 18.50
CA GLU A 174 -10.38 4.00 19.67
C GLU A 174 -10.41 2.51 19.24
N ARG A 175 -10.97 2.24 18.09
CA ARG A 175 -11.03 0.90 17.50
C ARG A 175 -10.32 0.87 16.16
N LEU A 176 -9.47 -0.12 15.99
CA LEU A 176 -8.84 -0.46 14.72
C LEU A 176 -9.72 -1.52 14.02
N ARG A 177 -10.06 -1.26 12.76
CA ARG A 177 -10.75 -2.23 11.90
C ARG A 177 -10.21 -2.09 10.48
N LEU A 178 -9.39 -3.04 10.07
CA LEU A 178 -8.88 -3.11 8.70
C LEU A 178 -9.37 -4.39 8.05
N THR A 179 -9.67 -4.31 6.76
CA THR A 179 -10.09 -5.47 5.97
C THR A 179 -9.41 -5.45 4.61
N VAL A 180 -8.87 -6.58 4.20
CA VAL A 180 -8.30 -6.79 2.87
C VAL A 180 -8.94 -8.03 2.28
N HIS A 181 -9.62 -7.87 1.15
CA HIS A 181 -10.16 -8.96 0.34
C HIS A 181 -9.28 -9.16 -0.89
N LEU A 182 -9.00 -10.40 -1.21
CA LEU A 182 -8.50 -10.79 -2.53
C LEU A 182 -9.68 -11.34 -3.33
N GLU A 183 -10.01 -10.67 -4.42
CA GLU A 183 -11.03 -11.09 -5.37
C GLU A 183 -10.36 -11.68 -6.61
N ARG A 184 -10.86 -12.84 -7.05
CA ARG A 184 -10.33 -13.59 -8.18
C ARG A 184 -11.41 -14.45 -8.80
N ASP A 185 -11.39 -14.60 -10.12
CA ASP A 185 -12.34 -15.44 -10.88
C ASP A 185 -13.83 -15.12 -10.53
N GLY A 186 -14.14 -13.82 -10.35
CA GLY A 186 -15.48 -13.35 -9.99
C GLY A 186 -15.90 -13.66 -8.56
N GLY A 187 -14.99 -14.15 -7.70
CA GLY A 187 -15.28 -14.51 -6.32
C GLY A 187 -14.22 -14.06 -5.32
N ARG A 188 -14.61 -14.08 -4.05
CA ARG A 188 -13.70 -13.75 -2.94
C ARG A 188 -12.85 -14.97 -2.58
N ALA A 189 -11.54 -14.93 -2.94
CA ALA A 189 -10.60 -16.03 -2.69
C ALA A 189 -10.04 -16.01 -1.26
N PHE A 190 -9.86 -14.80 -0.69
CA PHE A 190 -9.22 -14.64 0.63
C PHE A 190 -9.70 -13.36 1.31
N THR A 191 -9.78 -13.39 2.63
CA THR A 191 -10.04 -12.22 3.48
C THR A 191 -9.07 -12.19 4.64
N ALA A 192 -8.44 -11.05 4.85
CA ALA A 192 -7.72 -10.72 6.07
C ALA A 192 -8.45 -9.59 6.81
N THR A 193 -8.66 -9.76 8.11
CA THR A 193 -9.23 -8.71 8.97
C THR A 193 -8.33 -8.48 10.17
N VAL A 194 -8.17 -7.22 10.55
CA VAL A 194 -7.47 -6.81 11.77
C VAL A 194 -8.45 -6.01 12.63
N HIS A 195 -8.68 -6.47 13.83
CA HIS A 195 -9.44 -5.75 14.84
C HIS A 195 -8.55 -5.44 16.03
N GLY A 196 -8.66 -4.23 16.58
CA GLY A 196 -7.87 -3.82 17.72
C GLY A 196 -8.57 -2.80 18.60
N THR A 197 -8.08 -2.68 19.84
CA THR A 197 -8.51 -1.65 20.80
C THR A 197 -7.31 -0.80 21.16
N ALA A 198 -7.50 0.52 21.10
CA ALA A 198 -6.47 1.51 21.36
C ALA A 198 -6.08 1.55 22.83
N ARG A 199 -4.78 1.78 23.06
CA ARG A 199 -4.22 2.17 24.35
C ARG A 199 -3.19 3.28 24.10
N PRO A 200 -3.19 4.36 24.90
CA PRO A 200 -2.12 5.34 24.84
C PRO A 200 -0.76 4.68 25.04
N ALA A 201 0.19 4.94 24.13
CA ALA A 201 1.52 4.37 24.25
C ALA A 201 2.31 5.03 25.37
N GLY A 202 3.03 4.21 26.14
CA GLY A 202 3.88 4.61 27.23
C GLY A 202 4.63 3.42 27.81
N PRO A 203 5.52 3.62 28.81
CA PRO A 203 6.33 2.54 29.38
C PRO A 203 5.50 1.35 29.89
N ALA A 204 4.43 1.63 30.65
CA ALA A 204 3.56 0.58 31.19
C ALA A 204 2.82 -0.20 30.09
N ALA A 205 2.31 0.50 29.04
CA ALA A 205 1.65 -0.14 27.92
C ALA A 205 2.62 -1.02 27.11
N LEU A 206 3.85 -0.55 26.90
CA LEU A 206 4.89 -1.33 26.22
C LEU A 206 5.28 -2.58 27.00
N LEU A 207 5.55 -2.45 28.33
CA LEU A 207 5.87 -3.58 29.19
C LEU A 207 4.73 -4.60 29.20
N ARG A 208 3.49 -4.14 29.33
CA ARG A 208 2.32 -5.01 29.22
C ARG A 208 2.28 -5.75 27.88
N ALA A 209 2.46 -5.03 26.75
CA ALA A 209 2.49 -5.64 25.43
C ALA A 209 3.60 -6.70 25.30
N ALA A 210 4.79 -6.41 25.82
CA ALA A 210 5.91 -7.34 25.85
C ALA A 210 5.62 -8.59 26.70
N LEU A 211 4.91 -8.46 27.82
CA LEU A 211 4.53 -9.58 28.69
C LEU A 211 3.38 -10.39 28.11
N THR A 212 2.38 -9.74 27.48
CA THR A 212 1.22 -10.44 26.90
C THR A 212 1.52 -11.07 25.53
N HIS A 213 2.49 -10.49 24.80
CA HIS A 213 2.87 -10.93 23.45
C HIS A 213 4.40 -10.97 23.29
N PRO A 214 5.13 -11.75 24.12
CA PRO A 214 6.60 -11.68 24.21
C PRO A 214 7.32 -11.99 22.90
N PHE A 215 6.68 -12.75 22.02
CA PHE A 215 7.23 -13.15 20.72
C PHE A 215 6.27 -12.85 19.57
N ALA A 216 5.48 -11.76 19.66
CA ALA A 216 4.44 -11.45 18.65
C ALA A 216 5.01 -11.42 17.23
N THR A 217 6.12 -10.74 17.00
CA THR A 217 6.77 -10.63 15.68
C THR A 217 7.33 -11.97 15.21
N TRP A 218 7.95 -12.75 16.11
CA TRP A 218 8.47 -14.09 15.81
C TRP A 218 7.36 -15.09 15.56
N ALA A 219 6.30 -15.05 16.40
CA ALA A 219 5.15 -15.95 16.28
C ALA A 219 4.45 -15.80 14.94
N VAL A 220 4.26 -14.58 14.44
CA VAL A 220 3.67 -14.33 13.13
C VAL A 220 4.51 -14.99 12.03
N SER A 221 5.82 -14.73 12.00
CA SER A 221 6.72 -15.32 10.99
C SER A 221 6.78 -16.83 11.06
N LEU A 222 6.94 -17.38 12.27
CA LEU A 222 7.01 -18.84 12.47
C LEU A 222 5.70 -19.49 12.03
N HIS A 223 4.59 -18.87 12.37
CA HIS A 223 3.26 -19.40 12.02
C HIS A 223 3.00 -19.36 10.51
N ILE A 224 3.40 -18.30 9.81
CA ILE A 224 3.30 -18.20 8.35
C ILE A 224 4.18 -19.27 7.69
N ARG A 225 5.42 -19.47 8.16
CA ARG A 225 6.32 -20.52 7.66
C ARG A 225 5.78 -21.92 7.91
N TYR A 226 5.31 -22.19 9.13
CA TYR A 226 4.69 -23.47 9.48
C TYR A 226 3.49 -23.78 8.58
N ARG A 227 2.62 -22.80 8.35
CA ARG A 227 1.50 -22.98 7.43
C ARG A 227 1.91 -23.15 5.99
N GLY A 228 2.93 -22.43 5.54
CA GLY A 228 3.52 -22.64 4.21
C GLY A 228 3.97 -24.09 4.03
N ILE A 229 4.73 -24.62 4.99
CA ILE A 229 5.16 -26.03 4.98
C ILE A 229 3.96 -26.98 4.97
N ARG A 230 2.96 -26.73 5.83
CA ARG A 230 1.75 -27.57 5.89
C ARG A 230 0.94 -27.56 4.60
N LEU A 231 0.81 -26.41 3.94
CA LEU A 231 0.13 -26.30 2.64
C LEU A 231 0.92 -27.03 1.53
N TRP A 232 2.23 -26.91 1.55
CA TRP A 232 3.10 -27.65 0.64
C TRP A 232 2.98 -29.17 0.83
N LEU A 233 3.03 -29.65 2.06
CA LEU A 233 2.80 -31.06 2.40
C LEU A 233 1.39 -31.56 2.05
N SER A 234 0.41 -30.66 1.95
CA SER A 234 -0.95 -30.98 1.53
C SER A 234 -1.12 -31.02 0.00
N GLY A 235 -0.01 -30.95 -0.77
CA GLY A 235 -0.02 -31.06 -2.22
C GLY A 235 -0.52 -29.83 -2.97
N LEU A 236 -0.58 -28.63 -2.33
CA LEU A 236 -0.91 -27.41 -3.06
C LEU A 236 0.25 -27.01 -3.99
N PRO A 237 -0.05 -26.67 -5.25
CA PRO A 237 0.98 -26.27 -6.21
C PRO A 237 1.66 -24.97 -5.73
N VAL A 238 2.99 -24.97 -5.84
CA VAL A 238 3.82 -23.77 -5.59
C VAL A 238 4.00 -23.06 -6.92
N HIS A 239 3.56 -21.81 -6.99
CA HIS A 239 3.75 -20.99 -8.18
C HIS A 239 5.18 -20.42 -8.22
N PRO A 240 5.90 -20.53 -9.36
CA PRO A 240 7.22 -19.93 -9.51
C PRO A 240 7.15 -18.41 -9.34
N ARG A 241 8.22 -17.83 -8.83
CA ARG A 241 8.37 -16.37 -8.69
C ARG A 241 8.38 -15.75 -10.09
N PRO A 242 7.48 -14.78 -10.38
CA PRO A 242 7.66 -13.98 -11.59
C PRO A 242 9.00 -13.23 -11.47
N PRO A 243 9.76 -13.07 -12.59
CA PRO A 243 10.96 -12.25 -12.59
C PRO A 243 10.60 -10.84 -12.11
N VAL A 244 11.41 -10.30 -11.20
CA VAL A 244 11.26 -8.92 -10.73
C VAL A 244 11.66 -8.00 -11.88
N HIS A 245 10.71 -7.60 -12.70
CA HIS A 245 10.92 -6.50 -13.63
C HIS A 245 10.61 -5.21 -12.86
N PRO A 246 11.51 -4.21 -12.86
CA PRO A 246 11.18 -2.89 -12.39
C PRO A 246 10.01 -2.39 -13.25
N ARG A 247 8.82 -2.31 -12.66
CA ARG A 247 7.65 -1.77 -13.35
C ARG A 247 7.77 -0.25 -13.32
N PRO A 248 7.52 0.46 -14.44
CA PRO A 248 7.35 1.90 -14.39
C PRO A 248 6.24 2.24 -13.38
N PRO A 249 6.30 3.39 -12.70
CA PRO A 249 5.34 3.78 -11.68
C PRO A 249 3.91 3.63 -12.21
N ASP A 250 3.06 2.94 -11.44
CA ASP A 250 1.68 2.70 -11.81
C ASP A 250 0.96 4.04 -11.97
N ARG A 251 0.29 4.22 -13.12
CA ARG A 251 -0.55 5.40 -13.35
C ARG A 251 -1.62 5.44 -12.26
N PRO A 252 -1.82 6.59 -11.58
CA PRO A 252 -2.81 6.69 -10.52
C PRO A 252 -4.19 6.25 -11.02
N PRO A 253 -4.92 5.41 -10.29
CA PRO A 253 -6.28 5.05 -10.65
C PRO A 253 -7.16 6.29 -10.56
N GLY A 254 -7.82 6.68 -11.65
CA GLY A 254 -8.91 7.64 -11.58
C GLY A 254 -8.87 8.88 -12.44
N ARG A 255 -7.98 8.98 -13.43
CA ARG A 255 -8.21 10.00 -14.46
C ARG A 255 -9.03 9.36 -15.58
N PRO A 256 -10.30 9.77 -15.81
CA PRO A 256 -11.05 9.31 -16.98
C PRO A 256 -10.24 9.66 -18.22
N PRO A 257 -10.30 8.86 -19.32
CA PRO A 257 -9.61 9.18 -20.55
C PRO A 257 -10.04 10.59 -20.93
N GLY A 258 -9.06 11.51 -20.94
CA GLY A 258 -9.28 12.87 -21.37
C GLY A 258 -9.94 12.79 -22.73
N ARG A 259 -11.09 13.47 -22.86
CA ARG A 259 -11.72 13.74 -24.14
C ARG A 259 -10.60 14.20 -25.05
N ALA A 260 -10.32 13.44 -26.09
CA ALA A 260 -9.31 13.78 -27.07
C ALA A 260 -9.62 15.21 -27.48
N ASP A 261 -8.72 16.15 -27.16
CA ASP A 261 -8.76 17.48 -27.71
C ASP A 261 -8.75 17.28 -29.22
N SER A 262 -9.87 17.67 -29.81
CA SER A 262 -10.05 17.70 -31.25
C SER A 262 -8.90 18.52 -31.80
N ALA A 263 -7.95 17.88 -32.44
CA ALA A 263 -6.90 18.56 -33.19
C ALA A 263 -7.59 19.53 -34.14
N PRO A 264 -7.11 20.78 -34.27
CA PRO A 264 -7.65 21.72 -35.23
C PRO A 264 -7.52 21.10 -36.61
N SER A 265 -8.66 20.95 -37.28
CA SER A 265 -8.76 20.46 -38.64
C SER A 265 -7.87 21.31 -39.55
N THR A 266 -6.84 20.72 -40.11
CA THR A 266 -6.03 21.30 -41.18
C THR A 266 -6.95 21.62 -42.35
N PRO A 267 -7.01 22.86 -42.90
CA PRO A 267 -7.87 23.13 -44.02
C PRO A 267 -7.39 22.35 -45.25
N THR A 268 -8.28 21.62 -45.83
CA THR A 268 -8.10 20.91 -47.11
C THR A 268 -7.71 21.91 -48.18
N PRO A 269 -6.65 21.71 -48.96
CA PRO A 269 -6.34 22.59 -50.08
C PRO A 269 -7.42 22.47 -51.15
N THR A 270 -8.01 23.62 -51.48
CA THR A 270 -8.95 23.80 -52.62
C THR A 270 -8.25 23.43 -53.93
N PRO A 271 -8.84 22.55 -54.78
CA PRO A 271 -8.23 22.28 -56.07
C PRO A 271 -8.29 23.52 -56.99
N ALA A 272 -7.13 23.85 -57.51
CA ALA A 272 -6.97 24.94 -58.49
C ALA A 272 -7.83 24.67 -59.73
N LEU A 273 -8.70 25.62 -60.08
CA LEU A 273 -9.45 25.62 -61.32
C LEU A 273 -8.50 25.73 -62.51
N THR A 274 -8.42 24.68 -63.32
CA THR A 274 -7.70 24.64 -64.57
C THR A 274 -8.48 25.50 -65.55
N SER A 275 -7.93 26.63 -65.95
CA SER A 275 -8.42 27.53 -66.99
C SER A 275 -8.28 26.84 -68.38
N THR A 276 -9.41 26.56 -69.00
CA THR A 276 -9.51 26.10 -70.38
C THR A 276 -9.16 27.25 -71.32
N PRO A 277 -8.31 27.08 -72.35
CA PRO A 277 -8.04 28.15 -73.35
C PRO A 277 -9.22 28.28 -74.31
N THR A 278 -9.65 29.50 -74.54
CA THR A 278 -10.65 29.93 -75.53
C THR A 278 -10.15 29.70 -76.97
N PRO A 279 -10.94 29.17 -77.87
CA PRO A 279 -10.55 29.05 -79.28
C PRO A 279 -10.58 30.40 -79.97
N THR A 280 -9.50 30.67 -80.69
CA THR A 280 -9.32 31.87 -81.56
C THR A 280 -10.26 31.77 -82.74
N GLU A 281 -11.10 32.75 -82.90
CA GLU A 281 -11.98 32.96 -84.06
C GLU A 281 -11.15 33.52 -85.24
N GLU A 282 -11.17 32.76 -86.34
CA GLU A 282 -10.56 33.13 -87.61
C GLU A 282 -11.48 34.07 -88.36
N VAL A 283 -11.02 35.28 -88.66
CA VAL A 283 -11.69 36.28 -89.48
C VAL A 283 -11.18 36.15 -90.94
N PRO A 284 -12.01 35.95 -91.94
CA PRO A 284 -11.61 35.93 -93.34
C PRO A 284 -11.56 37.35 -93.88
N THR A 285 -10.49 37.62 -94.59
CA THR A 285 -10.34 38.87 -95.40
C THR A 285 -10.47 38.57 -96.87
N PRO A 286 -10.97 39.55 -97.72
CA PRO A 286 -11.46 39.34 -99.08
C PRO A 286 -10.38 39.08 -100.08
#